data_089e3780890f1038ed5849968bc1ee20
#
_entry.id   089e3780890f1038ed5849968bc1ee20
#
_cell.length_a   1.000
_cell.length_b   1.000
_cell.length_c   1.000
_cell.angle_alpha   90.00
_cell.angle_beta   90.00
_cell.angle_gamma   90.00
#
_symmetry.space_group_name_H-M   'P 1'
#
loop_
_entity.id
_entity.type
_entity.pdbx_description
1 polymer ?
#
loop_
_entity_poly.entity_id
_entity_poly.type
_entity_poly.pdbx_seq_one_letter_code
_entity_poly.pdbx_strand_id
1 'polypeptide(L)'
;ALAAAGHEVKVILPLYEGIGENWRSQMTFLKYFNVTLAWRQVYCGIFEIVQNDVTYWFVDNEYYFKRWQLYGHFDDCERYAYFSRAVLEACGHLNFSPDVVHCNDWQTALVPIYLLEERSRTPQLANTKSVYTIHNIEYQGRYGSQVLEDVIGLNPGYLSETMLGYYKDVNLMKGAIMASNF
;
A
#
# COMPACT_ATOMS: atom_id res chain seq x y z
N ALA A 1 -12.06 -5.76 17.22
CA ALA A 1 -11.43 -6.92 17.90
C ALA A 1 -10.04 -6.55 18.42
N LEU A 2 -9.05 -6.19 17.54
CA LEU A 2 -7.66 -5.91 17.97
C LEU A 2 -7.58 -4.71 18.93
N ALA A 3 -8.23 -3.58 18.63
CA ALA A 3 -8.25 -2.42 19.51
C ALA A 3 -8.87 -2.79 20.90
N ALA A 4 -9.96 -3.56 20.91
CA ALA A 4 -10.56 -4.06 22.14
C ALA A 4 -9.65 -5.05 22.92
N ALA A 5 -8.64 -5.61 22.28
CA ALA A 5 -7.62 -6.43 22.92
C ALA A 5 -6.40 -5.62 23.41
N GLY A 6 -6.45 -4.29 23.31
CA GLY A 6 -5.42 -3.39 23.80
C GLY A 6 -4.30 -3.06 22.82
N HIS A 7 -4.45 -3.40 21.52
CA HIS A 7 -3.50 -3.03 20.49
C HIS A 7 -3.79 -1.64 19.93
N GLU A 8 -2.74 -0.86 19.63
CA GLU A 8 -2.88 0.33 18.79
C GLU A 8 -3.15 -0.11 17.34
N VAL A 9 -4.29 0.27 16.79
CA VAL A 9 -4.71 -0.15 15.45
C VAL A 9 -4.86 1.07 14.55
N LYS A 10 -4.13 1.04 13.43
CA LYS A 10 -4.33 1.99 12.34
C LYS A 10 -4.79 1.25 11.09
N VAL A 11 -5.84 1.73 10.48
CA VAL A 11 -6.33 1.27 9.15
C VAL A 11 -5.92 2.32 8.15
N ILE A 12 -5.18 1.93 7.12
CA ILE A 12 -4.82 2.84 6.04
C ILE A 12 -5.49 2.41 4.74
N LEU A 13 -6.12 3.34 4.04
CA LEU A 13 -6.86 3.11 2.81
C LEU A 13 -6.81 4.34 1.89
N PRO A 14 -7.02 4.17 0.57
CA PRO A 14 -7.15 5.32 -0.31
C PRO A 14 -8.36 6.17 0.03
N LEU A 15 -8.26 7.50 -0.15
CA LEU A 15 -9.39 8.41 -0.06
C LEU A 15 -10.25 8.32 -1.33
N TYR A 16 -10.97 7.21 -1.47
CA TYR A 16 -11.82 6.95 -2.63
C TYR A 16 -12.95 7.98 -2.77
N GLU A 17 -13.35 8.28 -4.00
CA GLU A 17 -14.47 9.20 -4.28
C GLU A 17 -15.77 8.79 -3.58
N GLY A 18 -16.02 7.49 -3.46
CA GLY A 18 -17.22 6.94 -2.80
C GLY A 18 -17.29 7.16 -1.29
N ILE A 19 -16.23 7.69 -0.65
CA ILE A 19 -16.28 8.07 0.76
C ILE A 19 -17.12 9.34 0.88
N GLY A 20 -18.30 9.22 1.51
CA GLY A 20 -19.30 10.27 1.58
C GLY A 20 -18.87 11.48 2.41
N GLU A 21 -19.49 12.63 2.14
CA GLU A 21 -19.19 13.91 2.77
C GLU A 21 -19.36 13.88 4.31
N ASN A 22 -20.29 13.08 4.83
CA ASN A 22 -20.46 12.85 6.26
C ASN A 22 -19.21 12.31 6.96
N TRP A 23 -18.34 11.59 6.23
CA TRP A 23 -17.04 11.15 6.74
C TRP A 23 -15.95 12.19 6.44
N ARG A 24 -15.93 12.73 5.21
CA ARG A 24 -14.92 13.71 4.78
C ARG A 24 -14.91 14.96 5.68
N SER A 25 -16.08 15.46 6.08
CA SER A 25 -16.19 16.63 6.97
C SER A 25 -15.64 16.40 8.38
N GLN A 26 -15.43 15.16 8.78
CA GLN A 26 -14.83 14.80 10.08
C GLN A 26 -13.33 14.54 10.00
N MET A 27 -12.75 14.51 8.79
CA MET A 27 -11.35 14.24 8.60
C MET A 27 -10.49 15.42 9.02
N THR A 28 -9.40 15.11 9.72
CA THR A 28 -8.33 16.06 10.00
C THR A 28 -7.19 15.84 9.03
N PHE A 29 -6.77 16.88 8.32
CA PHE A 29 -5.56 16.83 7.50
C PHE A 29 -4.33 16.80 8.40
N LEU A 30 -3.46 15.80 8.22
CA LEU A 30 -2.26 15.64 9.03
C LEU A 30 -1.03 16.23 8.34
N LYS A 31 -0.77 15.79 7.11
CA LYS A 31 0.46 16.12 6.41
C LYS A 31 0.35 15.81 4.91
N TYR A 32 1.22 16.41 4.11
CA TYR A 32 1.49 15.96 2.75
C TYR A 32 2.99 15.71 2.55
N PHE A 33 3.31 14.87 1.59
CA PHE A 33 4.66 14.57 1.11
C PHE A 33 4.58 14.08 -0.34
N ASN A 34 5.74 13.90 -0.98
CA ASN A 34 5.79 13.29 -2.31
C ASN A 34 6.29 11.85 -2.19
N VAL A 35 5.55 10.92 -2.75
CA VAL A 35 5.92 9.51 -2.89
C VAL A 35 6.77 9.34 -4.15
N THR A 36 7.93 8.70 -4.00
CA THR A 36 8.76 8.32 -5.13
C THR A 36 8.28 6.98 -5.71
N LEU A 37 7.71 7.02 -6.92
CA LEU A 37 7.26 5.83 -7.63
C LEU A 37 8.01 5.71 -8.97
N ALA A 38 8.96 4.80 -9.07
CA ALA A 38 9.89 4.73 -10.18
C ALA A 38 10.57 6.08 -10.41
N TRP A 39 10.35 6.73 -11.55
CA TRP A 39 10.87 8.06 -11.90
C TRP A 39 9.93 9.22 -11.50
N ARG A 40 8.75 8.91 -10.98
CA ARG A 40 7.71 9.89 -10.63
C ARG A 40 7.87 10.41 -9.21
N GLN A 41 7.52 11.68 -9.01
CA GLN A 41 7.30 12.30 -7.69
C GLN A 41 5.82 12.64 -7.58
N VAL A 42 5.08 11.91 -6.76
CA VAL A 42 3.63 11.94 -6.74
C VAL A 42 3.13 12.45 -5.38
N TYR A 43 2.30 13.49 -5.40
CA TYR A 43 1.67 14.04 -4.19
C TYR A 43 0.94 12.96 -3.39
N CYS A 44 1.07 13.02 -2.08
CA CYS A 44 0.36 12.22 -1.11
C CYS A 44 -0.06 13.08 0.07
N GLY A 45 -1.36 13.26 0.27
CA GLY A 45 -1.92 13.82 1.50
C GLY A 45 -2.38 12.72 2.43
N ILE A 46 -2.30 12.95 3.74
CA ILE A 46 -2.85 12.04 4.75
C ILE A 46 -3.91 12.77 5.55
N PHE A 47 -5.11 12.22 5.54
CA PHE A 47 -6.21 12.63 6.41
C PHE A 47 -6.46 11.55 7.46
N GLU A 48 -6.99 11.94 8.63
CA GLU A 48 -7.23 11.06 9.76
C GLU A 48 -8.65 11.21 10.31
N ILE A 49 -9.24 10.07 10.69
CA ILE A 49 -10.39 9.99 11.61
C ILE A 49 -10.06 8.97 12.69
N VAL A 50 -10.45 9.25 13.94
CA VAL A 50 -10.42 8.27 15.03
C VAL A 50 -11.84 7.85 15.35
N GLN A 51 -12.14 6.55 15.30
CA GLN A 51 -13.44 6.01 15.62
C GLN A 51 -13.33 4.64 16.32
N ASN A 52 -14.01 4.47 17.46
CA ASN A 52 -14.03 3.22 18.23
C ASN A 52 -12.61 2.70 18.56
N ASP A 53 -11.74 3.59 19.02
CA ASP A 53 -10.32 3.32 19.35
C ASP A 53 -9.48 2.80 18.17
N VAL A 54 -9.94 3.02 16.94
CA VAL A 54 -9.20 2.73 15.70
C VAL A 54 -8.91 4.04 14.99
N THR A 55 -7.66 4.24 14.62
CA THR A 55 -7.24 5.36 13.77
C THR A 55 -7.35 4.96 12.30
N TYR A 56 -8.02 5.76 11.50
CA TYR A 56 -8.11 5.59 10.05
C TYR A 56 -7.31 6.68 9.36
N TRP A 57 -6.33 6.27 8.56
CA TRP A 57 -5.57 7.15 7.66
C TRP A 57 -6.06 6.98 6.23
N PHE A 58 -6.33 8.09 5.59
CA PHE A 58 -6.78 8.14 4.20
C PHE A 58 -5.69 8.76 3.34
N VAL A 59 -5.23 8.00 2.35
CA VAL A 59 -4.25 8.45 1.37
C VAL A 59 -4.96 9.26 0.30
N ASP A 60 -4.75 10.57 0.32
CA ASP A 60 -5.32 11.50 -0.64
C ASP A 60 -4.44 11.65 -1.87
N ASN A 61 -5.01 11.30 -3.00
CA ASN A 61 -4.54 11.62 -4.33
C ASN A 61 -5.73 11.53 -5.29
N GLU A 62 -6.29 12.67 -5.68
CA GLU A 62 -7.47 12.70 -6.55
C GLU A 62 -7.21 12.06 -7.92
N TYR A 63 -6.01 12.22 -8.47
CA TYR A 63 -5.68 11.63 -9.77
C TYR A 63 -5.84 10.12 -9.76
N TYR A 64 -5.43 9.43 -8.70
CA TYR A 64 -5.52 7.98 -8.59
C TYR A 64 -6.85 7.50 -8.00
N PHE A 65 -7.46 8.21 -7.04
CA PHE A 65 -8.54 7.67 -6.23
C PHE A 65 -9.89 8.36 -6.36
N LYS A 66 -9.96 9.48 -7.05
CA LYS A 66 -11.24 10.11 -7.43
C LYS A 66 -11.76 9.46 -8.70
N ARG A 67 -12.24 8.23 -8.57
CA ARG A 67 -12.67 7.37 -9.66
C ARG A 67 -14.04 6.75 -9.34
N TRP A 68 -14.83 6.51 -10.38
CA TRP A 68 -16.20 5.97 -10.29
C TRP A 68 -16.26 4.54 -9.74
N GLN A 69 -15.17 3.77 -9.75
CA GLN A 69 -15.05 2.45 -9.12
C GLN A 69 -13.68 2.26 -8.46
N LEU A 70 -13.60 1.29 -7.55
CA LEU A 70 -12.41 1.07 -6.74
C LEU A 70 -11.22 0.54 -7.55
N TYR A 71 -11.45 -0.36 -8.49
CA TYR A 71 -10.46 -0.98 -9.39
C TYR A 71 -11.09 -1.32 -10.75
N GLY A 72 -10.31 -1.88 -11.69
CA GLY A 72 -10.73 -2.15 -13.06
C GLY A 72 -10.36 -1.03 -14.04
N HIS A 73 -9.43 -0.16 -13.63
CA HIS A 73 -8.88 0.89 -14.48
C HIS A 73 -7.58 0.41 -15.15
N PHE A 74 -7.26 0.96 -16.32
CA PHE A 74 -6.07 0.60 -17.08
C PHE A 74 -4.76 0.85 -16.31
N ASP A 75 -4.76 1.81 -15.40
CA ASP A 75 -3.64 2.25 -14.59
C ASP A 75 -3.62 1.65 -13.17
N ASP A 76 -4.39 0.61 -12.90
CA ASP A 76 -4.49 0.00 -11.56
C ASP A 76 -3.14 -0.47 -11.00
N CYS A 77 -2.22 -0.94 -11.85
CA CYS A 77 -0.86 -1.28 -11.41
C CYS A 77 -0.16 -0.09 -10.78
N GLU A 78 -0.20 1.06 -11.44
CA GLU A 78 0.41 2.30 -10.95
C GLU A 78 -0.28 2.82 -9.69
N ARG A 79 -1.62 2.83 -9.69
CA ARG A 79 -2.42 3.28 -8.55
C ARG A 79 -2.10 2.54 -7.27
N TYR A 80 -2.04 1.21 -7.33
CA TYR A 80 -1.78 0.39 -6.15
C TYR A 80 -0.29 0.21 -5.83
N ALA A 81 0.59 0.39 -6.80
CA ALA A 81 2.03 0.58 -6.52
C ALA A 81 2.27 1.88 -5.74
N TYR A 82 1.65 2.99 -6.20
CA TYR A 82 1.67 4.26 -5.48
C TYR A 82 1.11 4.11 -4.06
N PHE A 83 -0.09 3.51 -3.92
CA PHE A 83 -0.69 3.31 -2.60
C PHE A 83 0.23 2.52 -1.66
N SER A 84 0.81 1.43 -2.15
CA SER A 84 1.70 0.58 -1.36
C SER A 84 2.96 1.31 -0.88
N ARG A 85 3.54 2.20 -1.72
CA ARG A 85 4.63 3.09 -1.30
C ARG A 85 4.15 4.10 -0.26
N ALA A 86 3.01 4.77 -0.51
CA ALA A 86 2.43 5.76 0.38
C ALA A 86 2.18 5.22 1.78
N VAL A 87 1.73 3.97 1.91
CA VAL A 87 1.53 3.28 3.21
C VAL A 87 2.81 3.26 4.02
N LEU A 88 3.92 2.86 3.43
CA LEU A 88 5.21 2.75 4.14
C LEU A 88 5.83 4.12 4.41
N GLU A 89 5.78 5.03 3.45
CA GLU A 89 6.30 6.39 3.63
C GLU A 89 5.50 7.17 4.69
N ALA A 90 4.18 6.96 4.78
CA ALA A 90 3.35 7.56 5.82
C ALA A 90 3.81 7.18 7.23
N CYS A 91 4.27 5.94 7.45
CA CYS A 91 4.83 5.52 8.74
C CYS A 91 6.03 6.38 9.15
N GLY A 92 6.97 6.62 8.22
CA GLY A 92 8.12 7.50 8.46
C GLY A 92 7.72 8.96 8.69
N HIS A 93 6.87 9.50 7.81
CA HIS A 93 6.45 10.90 7.85
C HIS A 93 5.59 11.26 9.07
N LEU A 94 4.82 10.31 9.60
CA LEU A 94 3.97 10.48 10.78
C LEU A 94 4.57 9.87 12.06
N ASN A 95 5.83 9.43 11.99
CA ASN A 95 6.58 8.84 13.10
C ASN A 95 5.83 7.69 13.79
N PHE A 96 5.25 6.79 12.98
CA PHE A 96 4.55 5.60 13.45
C PHE A 96 5.37 4.34 13.15
N SER A 97 5.62 3.52 14.18
CA SER A 97 6.40 2.29 14.07
C SER A 97 5.51 1.07 14.30
N PRO A 98 4.89 0.51 13.24
CA PRO A 98 4.05 -0.67 13.39
C PRO A 98 4.88 -1.92 13.67
N ASP A 99 4.45 -2.76 14.62
CA ASP A 99 5.01 -4.11 14.78
C ASP A 99 4.64 -5.01 13.60
N VAL A 100 3.40 -4.85 13.11
CA VAL A 100 2.83 -5.64 12.01
C VAL A 100 2.12 -4.74 11.01
N VAL A 101 2.40 -4.94 9.73
CA VAL A 101 1.59 -4.44 8.62
C VAL A 101 0.78 -5.60 8.04
N HIS A 102 -0.54 -5.48 8.07
CA HIS A 102 -1.45 -6.49 7.55
C HIS A 102 -2.00 -6.07 6.18
N CYS A 103 -1.61 -6.78 5.15
CA CYS A 103 -1.94 -6.51 3.76
C CYS A 103 -3.07 -7.42 3.28
N ASN A 104 -3.96 -6.89 2.48
CA ASN A 104 -5.16 -7.60 2.02
C ASN A 104 -5.26 -7.55 0.49
N ASP A 105 -5.29 -8.70 -0.14
CA ASP A 105 -5.43 -8.90 -1.59
C ASP A 105 -4.35 -8.19 -2.46
N TRP A 106 -4.48 -8.32 -3.77
CA TRP A 106 -3.49 -7.85 -4.74
C TRP A 106 -3.25 -6.34 -4.69
N GLN A 107 -4.23 -5.55 -4.24
CA GLN A 107 -4.13 -4.09 -4.13
C GLN A 107 -3.08 -3.64 -3.12
N THR A 108 -2.76 -4.48 -2.13
CA THR A 108 -1.74 -4.20 -1.13
C THR A 108 -0.51 -5.11 -1.25
N ALA A 109 -0.46 -5.91 -2.30
CA ALA A 109 0.56 -6.94 -2.48
C ALA A 109 2.00 -6.38 -2.59
N LEU A 110 2.16 -5.14 -3.03
CA LEU A 110 3.48 -4.51 -3.11
C LEU A 110 3.99 -4.00 -1.75
N VAL A 111 3.15 -3.85 -0.73
CA VAL A 111 3.57 -3.40 0.61
C VAL A 111 4.65 -4.32 1.20
N PRO A 112 4.45 -5.64 1.33
CA PRO A 112 5.47 -6.53 1.88
C PRO A 112 6.76 -6.57 1.02
N ILE A 113 6.64 -6.38 -0.29
CA ILE A 113 7.80 -6.37 -1.21
C ILE A 113 8.62 -5.09 -1.00
N TYR A 114 8.00 -3.91 -1.01
CA TYR A 114 8.67 -2.65 -0.73
C TYR A 114 9.26 -2.60 0.69
N LEU A 115 8.59 -3.23 1.66
CA LEU A 115 9.07 -3.30 3.03
C LEU A 115 10.46 -3.98 3.13
N LEU A 116 10.81 -4.91 2.24
CA LEU A 116 12.14 -5.53 2.22
C LEU A 116 13.26 -4.50 2.04
N GLU A 117 13.03 -3.47 1.22
CA GLU A 117 13.99 -2.38 1.00
C GLU A 117 13.87 -1.28 2.08
N GLU A 118 12.65 -0.93 2.45
CA GLU A 118 12.37 0.18 3.35
C GLU A 118 12.82 -0.06 4.80
N ARG A 119 12.92 -1.29 5.26
CA ARG A 119 13.45 -1.63 6.59
C ARG A 119 14.82 -1.04 6.87
N SER A 120 15.67 -0.93 5.85
CA SER A 120 17.02 -0.38 5.99
C SER A 120 17.09 1.15 5.86
N ARG A 121 16.03 1.78 5.35
CA ARG A 121 15.98 3.21 5.02
C ARG A 121 15.13 4.00 6.01
N THR A 122 14.05 3.38 6.51
CA THR A 122 13.05 4.01 7.37
C THR A 122 13.11 3.39 8.76
N PRO A 123 13.65 4.08 9.78
CA PRO A 123 13.81 3.53 11.13
C PRO A 123 12.53 2.98 11.73
N GLN A 124 11.38 3.61 11.44
CA GLN A 124 10.05 3.18 11.90
C GLN A 124 9.67 1.78 11.40
N LEU A 125 10.25 1.33 10.30
CA LEU A 125 9.92 0.06 9.66
C LEU A 125 10.95 -1.05 9.92
N ALA A 126 12.03 -0.74 10.62
CA ALA A 126 13.19 -1.64 10.78
C ALA A 126 12.81 -3.04 11.33
N ASN A 127 11.85 -3.10 12.26
CA ASN A 127 11.41 -4.35 12.89
C ASN A 127 10.01 -4.81 12.44
N THR A 128 9.36 -4.08 11.57
CA THR A 128 8.00 -4.36 11.10
C THR A 128 7.92 -5.72 10.41
N LYS A 129 6.95 -6.53 10.79
CA LYS A 129 6.59 -7.78 10.11
C LYS A 129 5.40 -7.58 9.19
N SER A 130 5.30 -8.39 8.15
CA SER A 130 4.17 -8.36 7.23
C SER A 130 3.33 -9.63 7.33
N VAL A 131 2.01 -9.43 7.31
CA VAL A 131 0.99 -10.49 7.16
C VAL A 131 0.25 -10.22 5.87
N TYR A 132 0.01 -11.25 5.07
CA TYR A 132 -0.71 -11.14 3.81
C TYR A 132 -1.92 -12.04 3.78
N THR A 133 -3.11 -11.47 3.60
CA THR A 133 -4.37 -12.22 3.52
C THR A 133 -4.93 -12.16 2.10
N ILE A 134 -5.33 -13.33 1.60
CA ILE A 134 -5.99 -13.49 0.30
C ILE A 134 -7.47 -13.77 0.53
N HIS A 135 -8.34 -12.85 0.09
CA HIS A 135 -9.78 -13.01 0.12
C HIS A 135 -10.32 -13.57 -1.20
N ASN A 136 -9.67 -13.22 -2.33
CA ASN A 136 -10.04 -13.74 -3.63
C ASN A 136 -8.80 -14.06 -4.47
N ILE A 137 -8.52 -15.35 -4.63
CA ILE A 137 -7.37 -15.89 -5.37
C ILE A 137 -7.46 -15.65 -6.89
N GLU A 138 -8.63 -15.36 -7.42
CA GLU A 138 -8.82 -15.12 -8.86
C GLU A 138 -8.13 -13.84 -9.33
N TYR A 139 -8.15 -12.79 -8.49
CA TYR A 139 -7.57 -11.50 -8.81
C TYR A 139 -6.18 -11.37 -8.21
N GLN A 140 -5.15 -11.58 -9.04
CA GLN A 140 -3.76 -11.71 -8.59
C GLN A 140 -2.88 -10.49 -8.89
N GLY A 141 -3.39 -9.48 -9.59
CA GLY A 141 -2.57 -8.36 -10.04
C GLY A 141 -1.49 -8.81 -11.01
N ARG A 142 -1.88 -9.39 -12.16
CA ARG A 142 -0.95 -9.83 -13.21
C ARG A 142 -0.79 -8.76 -14.27
N TYR A 143 0.47 -8.45 -14.58
CA TYR A 143 0.84 -7.42 -15.55
C TYR A 143 2.07 -7.87 -16.35
N GLY A 144 2.25 -7.35 -17.56
CA GLY A 144 3.47 -7.61 -18.33
C GLY A 144 4.72 -7.12 -17.59
N SER A 145 5.86 -7.78 -17.82
CA SER A 145 7.12 -7.51 -17.08
C SER A 145 7.64 -6.07 -17.19
N GLN A 146 7.26 -5.34 -18.24
CA GLN A 146 7.65 -3.93 -18.44
C GLN A 146 7.19 -3.00 -17.30
N VAL A 147 6.14 -3.36 -16.55
CA VAL A 147 5.69 -2.52 -15.43
C VAL A 147 6.66 -2.51 -14.25
N LEU A 148 7.58 -3.49 -14.18
CA LEU A 148 8.45 -3.65 -13.01
C LEU A 148 9.31 -2.42 -12.74
N GLU A 149 10.01 -1.92 -13.73
CA GLU A 149 10.91 -0.77 -13.60
C GLU A 149 10.17 0.55 -13.77
N ASP A 150 9.31 0.65 -14.81
CA ASP A 150 8.68 1.91 -15.18
C ASP A 150 7.52 2.33 -14.28
N VAL A 151 6.81 1.36 -13.68
CA VAL A 151 5.61 1.59 -12.88
C VAL A 151 5.85 1.25 -11.42
N ILE A 152 6.30 0.03 -11.12
CA ILE A 152 6.50 -0.46 -9.76
C ILE A 152 7.80 0.13 -9.16
N GLY A 153 8.80 0.40 -9.99
CA GLY A 153 10.07 0.99 -9.56
C GLY A 153 10.98 0.03 -8.81
N LEU A 154 10.94 -1.26 -9.18
CA LEU A 154 11.82 -2.30 -8.65
C LEU A 154 12.85 -2.72 -9.70
N ASN A 155 14.01 -3.18 -9.26
CA ASN A 155 15.06 -3.63 -10.16
C ASN A 155 14.73 -4.99 -10.81
N PRO A 156 15.35 -5.35 -11.96
CA PRO A 156 15.07 -6.60 -12.69
C PRO A 156 15.23 -7.89 -11.87
N GLY A 157 16.00 -7.88 -10.79
CA GLY A 157 16.16 -9.05 -9.92
C GLY A 157 14.85 -9.54 -9.29
N TYR A 158 13.86 -8.64 -9.17
CA TYR A 158 12.53 -9.00 -8.68
C TYR A 158 11.68 -9.80 -9.69
N LEU A 159 12.11 -9.94 -10.95
CA LEU A 159 11.49 -10.86 -11.93
C LEU A 159 11.84 -12.33 -11.72
N SER A 160 12.62 -12.66 -10.70
CA SER A 160 12.92 -14.04 -10.37
C SER A 160 11.66 -14.84 -10.03
N GLU A 161 11.71 -16.16 -10.24
CA GLU A 161 10.62 -17.07 -9.86
C GLU A 161 10.37 -17.12 -8.35
N THR A 162 11.34 -16.71 -7.55
CA THR A 162 11.23 -16.61 -6.09
C THR A 162 10.63 -15.29 -5.61
N MET A 163 10.27 -14.39 -6.52
CA MET A 163 9.64 -13.10 -6.21
C MET A 163 8.41 -12.85 -7.09
N LEU A 164 8.43 -11.78 -7.90
CA LEU A 164 7.29 -11.36 -8.73
C LEU A 164 7.15 -12.13 -10.05
N GLY A 165 8.22 -12.76 -10.54
CA GLY A 165 8.23 -13.41 -11.84
C GLY A 165 7.23 -14.57 -11.92
N TYR A 166 6.37 -14.55 -12.95
CA TYR A 166 5.39 -15.58 -13.24
C TYR A 166 5.29 -15.80 -14.75
N TYR A 167 5.99 -16.82 -15.25
CA TYR A 167 6.26 -17.00 -16.68
C TYR A 167 6.99 -15.76 -17.25
N LYS A 168 6.34 -15.00 -18.14
CA LYS A 168 6.88 -13.77 -18.74
C LYS A 168 6.30 -12.50 -18.12
N ASP A 169 5.45 -12.63 -17.12
CA ASP A 169 4.72 -11.55 -16.46
C ASP A 169 5.23 -11.31 -15.04
N VAL A 170 4.75 -10.25 -14.41
CA VAL A 170 4.76 -10.08 -12.95
C VAL A 170 3.42 -10.54 -12.37
N ASN A 171 3.47 -11.14 -11.18
CA ASN A 171 2.29 -11.49 -10.40
C ASN A 171 2.46 -10.91 -8.99
N LEU A 172 1.67 -9.87 -8.69
CA LEU A 172 1.79 -9.13 -7.43
C LEU A 172 1.47 -10.00 -6.22
N MET A 173 0.38 -10.78 -6.29
CA MET A 173 -0.03 -11.69 -5.21
C MET A 173 1.05 -12.73 -4.91
N LYS A 174 1.64 -13.33 -5.94
CA LYS A 174 2.77 -14.26 -5.76
C LYS A 174 3.93 -13.57 -5.05
N GLY A 175 4.31 -12.37 -5.49
CA GLY A 175 5.38 -11.62 -4.85
C GLY A 175 5.10 -11.32 -3.38
N ALA A 176 3.85 -10.97 -3.05
CA ALA A 176 3.43 -10.75 -1.66
C ALA A 176 3.57 -12.00 -0.79
N ILE A 177 3.14 -13.16 -1.30
CA ILE A 177 3.28 -14.46 -0.59
C ILE A 177 4.76 -14.75 -0.32
N MET A 178 5.64 -14.49 -1.30
CA MET A 178 7.08 -14.76 -1.18
C MET A 178 7.78 -13.79 -0.23
N ALA A 179 7.31 -12.54 -0.12
CA ALA A 179 7.93 -11.48 0.68
C ALA A 179 7.38 -11.38 2.11
N SER A 180 6.17 -11.88 2.37
CA SER A 180 5.52 -11.78 3.67
C SER A 180 6.12 -12.72 4.71
N ASN A 181 5.98 -12.33 5.99
CA ASN A 181 6.40 -13.18 7.10
C ASN A 181 5.34 -14.27 7.41
N PHE A 182 4.06 -13.96 7.16
CA PHE A 182 2.92 -14.85 7.41
C PHE A 182 1.83 -14.60 6.37
#